data_24119995f97f292cafe4565f1276104e
#
_entry.id   24119995f97f292cafe4565f1276104e
#
_cell.length_a   1.000
_cell.length_b   1.000
_cell.length_c   1.000
_cell.angle_alpha   90.00
_cell.angle_beta   90.00
_cell.angle_gamma   90.00
#
_symmetry.space_group_name_H-M   'P 1'
#
loop_
_entity.id
_entity.type
_entity.pdbx_description
1 polymer ?
#
loop_
_entity_poly.entity_id
_entity_poly.type
_entity_poly.pdbx_seq_one_letter_code
_entity_poly.pdbx_strand_id
1 'polypeptide(L)'
;MSARIADPIPPAGGRAWRLAALALWTTAALAGCGGDSPNDPTPNPGNQSPTVSSVAPASGTTLGGTAVTVTGTNFAAGATVMIGGTAATNVAVQNATTLTAETPQHAAGPADVAVTVGSRSGSMGGAFTFVAPAAAANQPPVISGISTRGPRPGMPSRFADLDDTLTVTATVVDPETPTEQLKYEWTAESGAIAGTGREVTWRAPAQASTPTEVRLSLTVIETYQTVNSQGLPVTAENRVAGSVSIRLHASAKEVRDLAVEFLVDFSQQRLSPEQIVRGFTDTCHGKADELDDVRKNQRDFTITSYSVEPNPPVDVAFGTFCDHRDRFGDACSYVPVRWQSTEKATGKTIVSVGTDQVNAVYVDNRWRLCDSDFIGTNTIDGKPSLTRFKK
;
A
#
# COMPACT_ATOMS: atom_id res chain seq x y z
N MET A 1 21.42 5.19 37.31
CA MET A 1 21.33 6.56 37.83
C MET A 1 19.90 7.03 37.65
N SER A 2 19.27 7.17 38.80
CA SER A 2 17.93 7.67 39.04
C SER A 2 17.75 9.09 38.57
N ALA A 3 16.57 9.39 38.03
CA ALA A 3 15.90 10.65 38.33
C ALA A 3 14.38 10.47 38.19
N ARG A 4 13.75 10.50 39.29
CA ARG A 4 12.34 10.74 39.57
C ARG A 4 12.00 12.19 39.24
N ILE A 5 10.66 12.46 39.32
CA ILE A 5 10.04 13.73 39.72
C ILE A 5 8.99 14.14 38.69
N ALA A 6 7.83 14.58 38.95
CA ALA A 6 6.93 14.71 40.10
C ALA A 6 5.62 15.24 39.54
N ASP A 7 4.49 14.79 40.07
CA ASP A 7 3.17 15.42 39.90
C ASP A 7 3.12 16.80 40.56
N PRO A 8 2.27 17.70 40.11
CA PRO A 8 1.73 18.69 41.01
C PRO A 8 0.20 18.60 41.22
N ILE A 9 -0.15 18.76 42.46
CA ILE A 9 -1.39 18.79 43.19
C ILE A 9 -2.26 20.00 42.78
N PRO A 10 -3.62 19.90 42.90
CA PRO A 10 -4.54 20.99 42.61
C PRO A 10 -4.73 21.93 43.82
N PRO A 11 -5.19 23.17 43.64
CA PRO A 11 -5.65 23.98 44.77
C PRO A 11 -7.16 23.89 44.99
N ALA A 12 -7.48 23.77 46.25
CA ALA A 12 -8.80 23.79 46.82
C ALA A 12 -9.27 25.22 47.21
N GLY A 13 -10.57 25.36 47.31
CA GLY A 13 -11.22 26.34 48.19
C GLY A 13 -11.72 27.60 47.47
N GLY A 14 -12.94 27.98 47.65
CA GLY A 14 -13.71 28.15 48.80
C GLY A 14 -15.00 28.92 48.62
N ARG A 15 -15.99 28.49 49.41
CA ARG A 15 -17.00 29.28 50.14
C ARG A 15 -18.04 30.08 49.36
N ALA A 16 -19.22 29.55 49.36
CA ALA A 16 -20.43 29.89 50.08
C ALA A 16 -20.64 31.38 50.48
N TRP A 17 -21.77 31.94 50.03
CA TRP A 17 -22.54 32.91 50.82
C TRP A 17 -24.02 32.75 50.54
N ARG A 18 -24.71 32.49 51.62
CA ARG A 18 -26.17 32.58 51.80
C ARG A 18 -26.57 34.03 51.79
N LEU A 19 -27.78 34.36 51.39
CA LEU A 19 -28.73 35.06 52.24
C LEU A 19 -30.07 35.18 51.56
N ALA A 20 -31.07 34.85 52.36
CA ALA A 20 -32.49 34.95 52.19
C ALA A 20 -32.98 36.39 52.24
N ALA A 21 -34.04 36.70 51.55
CA ALA A 21 -34.95 37.77 51.94
C ALA A 21 -36.37 37.40 51.57
N LEU A 22 -37.14 37.05 52.58
CA LEU A 22 -38.61 37.05 52.60
C LEU A 22 -39.11 38.50 52.49
N ALA A 23 -40.08 38.75 51.67
CA ALA A 23 -41.01 39.86 51.84
C ALA A 23 -42.43 39.43 51.49
N LEU A 24 -43.20 39.23 52.56
CA LEU A 24 -44.66 39.19 52.53
C LEU A 24 -45.14 40.60 52.26
N TRP A 25 -46.09 40.75 51.36
CA TRP A 25 -47.05 41.79 51.41
C TRP A 25 -48.44 41.27 51.08
N THR A 26 -49.33 41.43 52.04
CA THR A 26 -50.75 41.08 52.07
C THR A 26 -51.60 42.24 51.57
N THR A 27 -52.81 41.85 51.17
CA THR A 27 -54.07 42.63 51.02
C THR A 27 -54.21 43.37 49.67
N ALA A 28 -55.30 43.34 48.97
CA ALA A 28 -56.69 43.47 49.42
C ALA A 28 -57.68 42.88 48.40
N ALA A 29 -58.70 42.28 48.91
CA ALA A 29 -59.93 41.88 48.15
C ALA A 29 -60.74 43.12 47.76
N LEU A 30 -61.11 43.19 46.50
CA LEU A 30 -62.31 44.01 46.08
C LEU A 30 -63.17 43.09 45.27
N ALA A 31 -64.34 42.73 45.88
CA ALA A 31 -65.43 42.10 45.22
C ALA A 31 -66.10 43.09 44.25
N GLY A 32 -66.03 42.78 42.97
CA GLY A 32 -66.82 43.44 41.94
C GLY A 32 -67.80 42.42 41.32
N CYS A 33 -69.03 42.46 41.72
CA CYS A 33 -70.13 41.80 40.98
C CYS A 33 -70.24 42.47 39.62
N GLY A 34 -69.93 41.73 38.54
CA GLY A 34 -70.24 42.11 37.17
C GLY A 34 -70.90 40.96 36.45
N GLY A 35 -72.18 41.22 36.06
CA GLY A 35 -73.14 40.30 35.58
C GLY A 35 -72.76 39.33 34.49
N ASP A 36 -73.20 38.14 34.63
CA ASP A 36 -73.19 37.11 33.59
C ASP A 36 -74.05 37.60 32.41
N SER A 37 -73.42 37.90 31.32
CA SER A 37 -74.09 38.01 30.02
C SER A 37 -74.19 36.63 29.43
N PRO A 38 -75.40 36.10 29.17
CA PRO A 38 -75.56 34.72 28.69
C PRO A 38 -75.31 34.56 27.17
N ASN A 39 -74.39 35.33 26.61
CA ASN A 39 -74.08 35.29 25.18
C ASN A 39 -72.59 35.42 24.88
N ASP A 40 -71.75 34.78 25.72
CA ASP A 40 -70.39 34.55 25.26
C ASP A 40 -70.38 33.29 24.39
N PRO A 41 -70.13 33.38 23.08
CA PRO A 41 -70.10 32.20 22.25
C PRO A 41 -69.03 31.27 22.78
N THR A 42 -69.45 30.09 23.27
CA THR A 42 -68.51 29.01 23.55
C THR A 42 -67.50 28.93 22.38
N PRO A 43 -66.18 28.98 22.61
CA PRO A 43 -65.23 28.94 21.53
C PRO A 43 -65.46 27.69 20.70
N ASN A 44 -65.83 27.88 19.45
CA ASN A 44 -66.00 26.79 18.52
C ASN A 44 -64.64 26.05 18.42
N PRO A 45 -64.57 24.78 18.84
CA PRO A 45 -63.31 24.04 18.87
C PRO A 45 -62.63 23.95 17.51
N GLY A 46 -63.36 24.25 16.41
CA GLY A 46 -62.80 24.28 15.06
C GLY A 46 -62.06 25.58 14.65
N ASN A 47 -61.94 26.62 15.53
CA ASN A 47 -61.45 27.94 15.14
C ASN A 47 -60.23 28.39 15.94
N GLN A 48 -59.64 27.51 16.74
CA GLN A 48 -58.41 27.80 17.49
C GLN A 48 -57.16 27.26 16.78
N SER A 49 -56.02 28.00 16.86
CA SER A 49 -54.74 27.53 16.34
C SER A 49 -54.24 26.32 17.15
N PRO A 50 -53.62 25.34 16.52
CA PRO A 50 -53.00 24.26 17.26
C PRO A 50 -51.87 24.84 18.14
N THR A 51 -51.60 24.16 19.26
CA THR A 51 -50.40 24.44 20.08
C THR A 51 -49.57 23.18 20.20
N VAL A 52 -48.23 23.34 20.40
CA VAL A 52 -47.33 22.25 20.74
C VAL A 52 -46.85 22.49 22.17
N SER A 53 -47.01 21.52 23.05
CA SER A 53 -46.60 21.62 24.46
C SER A 53 -45.43 20.69 24.82
N SER A 54 -45.28 19.56 24.11
CA SER A 54 -44.16 18.64 24.28
C SER A 54 -44.00 17.70 23.09
N VAL A 55 -42.79 17.16 22.97
CA VAL A 55 -42.43 16.12 21.98
C VAL A 55 -41.69 15.01 22.72
N ALA A 56 -42.09 13.76 22.51
CA ALA A 56 -41.45 12.60 23.15
C ALA A 56 -41.24 11.47 22.11
N PRO A 57 -40.04 10.94 22.01
CA PRO A 57 -38.79 11.42 22.64
C PRO A 57 -38.39 12.82 22.17
N ALA A 58 -37.68 13.56 23.04
CA ALA A 58 -37.22 14.93 22.73
C ALA A 58 -35.91 14.95 21.93
N SER A 59 -35.37 13.78 21.56
CA SER A 59 -34.16 13.68 20.73
C SER A 59 -34.18 12.43 19.88
N GLY A 60 -33.45 12.47 18.76
CA GLY A 60 -33.31 11.34 17.87
C GLY A 60 -32.13 11.57 16.89
N THR A 61 -31.92 10.61 16.02
CA THR A 61 -30.77 10.62 15.08
C THR A 61 -30.98 11.64 13.95
N THR A 62 -29.83 12.24 13.49
CA THR A 62 -29.79 13.07 12.28
C THR A 62 -30.26 12.34 11.00
N LEU A 63 -30.30 11.00 11.01
CA LEU A 63 -30.76 10.19 9.89
C LEU A 63 -32.27 10.29 9.67
N GLY A 64 -33.04 10.81 10.65
CA GLY A 64 -34.48 10.79 10.64
C GLY A 64 -35.07 9.44 11.07
N GLY A 65 -36.36 9.23 10.81
CA GLY A 65 -37.08 7.99 11.13
C GLY A 65 -37.35 7.76 12.62
N THR A 66 -37.09 8.75 13.49
CA THR A 66 -37.46 8.66 14.90
C THR A 66 -38.96 8.89 15.05
N ALA A 67 -39.66 7.87 15.54
CA ALA A 67 -41.09 8.02 15.86
C ALA A 67 -41.25 8.95 17.07
N VAL A 68 -41.99 10.02 16.91
CA VAL A 68 -42.28 11.01 17.97
C VAL A 68 -43.77 11.13 18.24
N THR A 69 -44.12 11.35 19.50
CA THR A 69 -45.44 11.76 19.92
C THR A 69 -45.42 13.25 20.24
N VAL A 70 -46.22 14.01 19.55
CA VAL A 70 -46.42 15.44 19.81
C VAL A 70 -47.66 15.63 20.63
N THR A 71 -47.55 16.31 21.76
CA THR A 71 -48.66 16.68 22.62
C THR A 71 -48.94 18.17 22.49
N GLY A 72 -50.22 18.54 22.51
CA GLY A 72 -50.62 19.92 22.35
C GLY A 72 -52.14 20.10 22.46
N THR A 73 -52.70 21.04 21.68
CA THR A 73 -54.14 21.25 21.61
C THR A 73 -54.58 21.55 20.17
N ASN A 74 -55.88 21.37 19.91
CA ASN A 74 -56.55 21.69 18.65
C ASN A 74 -55.96 20.93 17.42
N PHE A 75 -55.46 19.72 17.63
CA PHE A 75 -55.08 18.84 16.53
C PHE A 75 -56.34 18.26 15.85
N ALA A 76 -56.31 18.17 14.53
CA ALA A 76 -57.41 17.64 13.75
C ALA A 76 -56.91 16.83 12.54
N ALA A 77 -57.75 16.03 11.97
CA ALA A 77 -57.43 15.26 10.77
C ALA A 77 -56.91 16.17 9.64
N GLY A 78 -55.86 15.73 8.95
CA GLY A 78 -55.17 16.51 7.94
C GLY A 78 -54.08 17.45 8.51
N ALA A 79 -53.73 17.33 9.81
CA ALA A 79 -52.61 18.04 10.38
C ALA A 79 -51.30 17.63 9.68
N THR A 80 -50.42 18.62 9.49
CA THR A 80 -49.04 18.42 9.04
C THR A 80 -48.08 18.84 10.15
N VAL A 81 -46.92 18.14 10.20
CA VAL A 81 -45.87 18.42 11.19
C VAL A 81 -44.59 18.77 10.44
N MET A 82 -43.94 19.86 10.88
CA MET A 82 -42.61 20.23 10.43
C MET A 82 -41.65 20.18 11.63
N ILE A 83 -40.48 19.59 11.41
CA ILE A 83 -39.43 19.51 12.43
C ILE A 83 -38.13 20.09 11.80
N GLY A 84 -37.64 21.17 12.41
CA GLY A 84 -36.50 21.88 11.85
C GLY A 84 -36.74 22.49 10.47
N GLY A 85 -38.01 22.85 10.15
CA GLY A 85 -38.40 23.40 8.84
C GLY A 85 -38.56 22.33 7.73
N THR A 86 -38.40 21.04 8.04
CA THR A 86 -38.61 19.93 7.10
C THR A 86 -39.84 19.13 7.48
N ALA A 87 -40.61 18.69 6.49
CA ALA A 87 -41.85 17.94 6.74
C ALA A 87 -41.55 16.57 7.37
N ALA A 88 -42.23 16.29 8.47
CA ALA A 88 -42.27 14.96 9.07
C ALA A 88 -43.14 14.00 8.25
N THR A 89 -42.82 12.70 8.34
CA THR A 89 -43.58 11.63 7.66
C THR A 89 -44.45 10.87 8.66
N ASN A 90 -45.35 10.03 8.15
CA ASN A 90 -46.21 9.15 8.96
C ASN A 90 -47.02 9.90 10.04
N VAL A 91 -47.50 11.11 9.70
CA VAL A 91 -48.26 11.94 10.62
C VAL A 91 -49.64 11.31 10.83
N ALA A 92 -49.97 10.97 12.09
CA ALA A 92 -51.26 10.41 12.46
C ALA A 92 -51.82 11.14 13.69
N VAL A 93 -52.99 11.78 13.54
CA VAL A 93 -53.68 12.44 14.64
C VAL A 93 -54.47 11.39 15.42
N GLN A 94 -54.10 11.19 16.69
CA GLN A 94 -54.76 10.24 17.60
C GLN A 94 -56.04 10.85 18.23
N ASN A 95 -55.95 12.11 18.62
CA ASN A 95 -57.04 12.90 19.16
C ASN A 95 -56.69 14.40 19.12
N ALA A 96 -57.50 15.29 19.66
CA ALA A 96 -57.30 16.74 19.62
C ALA A 96 -56.08 17.24 20.39
N THR A 97 -55.39 16.37 21.17
CA THR A 97 -54.26 16.75 22.01
C THR A 97 -53.00 15.92 21.71
N THR A 98 -53.10 14.90 20.85
CA THR A 98 -51.99 13.96 20.60
C THR A 98 -51.94 13.58 19.13
N LEU A 99 -50.78 13.66 18.54
CA LEU A 99 -50.46 13.10 17.23
C LEU A 99 -49.09 12.41 17.27
N THR A 100 -48.86 11.51 16.31
CA THR A 100 -47.56 10.85 16.08
C THR A 100 -47.02 11.25 14.72
N ALA A 101 -45.69 11.24 14.60
CA ALA A 101 -44.99 11.51 13.35
C ALA A 101 -43.61 10.84 13.38
N GLU A 102 -42.98 10.75 12.23
CA GLU A 102 -41.55 10.35 12.12
C GLU A 102 -40.71 11.55 11.68
N THR A 103 -39.56 11.72 12.34
CA THR A 103 -38.65 12.83 12.06
C THR A 103 -38.03 12.71 10.67
N PRO A 104 -37.84 13.84 9.95
CA PRO A 104 -37.08 13.86 8.71
C PRO A 104 -35.57 13.78 9.01
N GLN A 105 -34.73 13.55 7.97
CA GLN A 105 -33.29 13.78 8.06
C GLN A 105 -33.02 15.27 8.27
N HIS A 106 -32.10 15.58 9.21
CA HIS A 106 -31.75 16.96 9.56
C HIS A 106 -30.36 17.07 10.13
N ALA A 107 -29.72 18.23 10.02
CA ALA A 107 -28.45 18.53 10.67
C ALA A 107 -28.53 18.40 12.19
N ALA A 108 -27.44 18.06 12.87
CA ALA A 108 -27.39 17.97 14.33
C ALA A 108 -27.68 19.34 14.98
N GLY A 109 -28.44 19.29 16.07
CA GLY A 109 -28.81 20.48 16.85
C GLY A 109 -30.26 20.53 17.21
N PRO A 110 -30.69 21.59 17.97
CA PRO A 110 -32.08 21.80 18.33
C PRO A 110 -32.91 22.19 17.11
N ALA A 111 -34.14 21.70 17.09
CA ALA A 111 -35.09 21.92 16.00
C ALA A 111 -36.47 22.28 16.56
N ASP A 112 -37.11 23.24 15.94
CA ASP A 112 -38.48 23.61 16.25
C ASP A 112 -39.44 22.58 15.71
N VAL A 113 -40.51 22.32 16.45
CA VAL A 113 -41.63 21.48 16.00
C VAL A 113 -42.85 22.33 15.80
N ALA A 114 -43.35 22.33 14.56
CA ALA A 114 -44.55 23.08 14.18
C ALA A 114 -45.64 22.12 13.69
N VAL A 115 -46.87 22.34 14.15
CA VAL A 115 -48.05 21.63 13.70
C VAL A 115 -48.98 22.61 12.99
N THR A 116 -49.45 22.25 11.81
CA THR A 116 -50.38 23.03 11.01
C THR A 116 -51.68 22.25 10.80
N VAL A 117 -52.82 22.90 11.06
CA VAL A 117 -54.15 22.40 10.82
C VAL A 117 -54.90 23.41 9.95
N GLY A 118 -55.21 23.03 8.72
CA GLY A 118 -55.78 23.96 7.72
C GLY A 118 -54.81 25.11 7.43
N SER A 119 -55.20 26.36 7.73
CA SER A 119 -54.38 27.55 7.53
C SER A 119 -53.69 28.07 8.81
N ARG A 120 -53.81 27.33 9.91
CA ARG A 120 -53.31 27.76 11.24
C ARG A 120 -52.20 26.86 11.70
N SER A 121 -51.20 27.48 12.30
CA SER A 121 -50.02 26.75 12.84
C SER A 121 -49.74 27.17 14.27
N GLY A 122 -49.11 26.24 15.02
CA GLY A 122 -48.49 26.47 16.32
C GLY A 122 -47.18 25.75 16.40
N SER A 123 -46.21 26.29 17.09
CA SER A 123 -44.90 25.73 17.18
C SER A 123 -44.29 25.79 18.59
N MET A 124 -43.36 24.91 18.87
CA MET A 124 -42.52 24.92 20.04
C MET A 124 -41.04 24.94 19.60
N GLY A 125 -40.32 26.01 19.97
CA GLY A 125 -38.93 26.20 19.64
C GLY A 125 -38.03 25.21 20.39
N GLY A 126 -37.10 24.60 19.67
CA GLY A 126 -36.14 23.65 20.25
C GLY A 126 -36.75 22.39 20.86
N ALA A 127 -37.95 22.03 20.46
CA ALA A 127 -38.71 20.91 21.04
C ALA A 127 -38.12 19.53 20.75
N PHE A 128 -37.28 19.44 19.74
CA PHE A 128 -36.57 18.22 19.39
C PHE A 128 -35.10 18.51 19.15
N THR A 129 -34.22 17.55 19.50
CA THR A 129 -32.78 17.69 19.26
C THR A 129 -32.30 16.56 18.37
N PHE A 130 -31.76 16.90 17.20
CA PHE A 130 -31.09 15.93 16.34
C PHE A 130 -29.69 15.67 16.86
N VAL A 131 -29.34 14.39 17.08
CA VAL A 131 -28.04 13.95 17.56
C VAL A 131 -27.33 13.20 16.44
N ALA A 132 -26.14 13.65 16.10
CA ALA A 132 -25.32 12.91 15.16
C ALA A 132 -24.98 11.51 15.71
N PRO A 133 -25.10 10.44 14.91
CA PRO A 133 -24.52 9.17 15.31
C PRO A 133 -23.02 9.36 15.58
N ALA A 134 -22.47 8.64 16.55
CA ALA A 134 -21.03 8.61 16.72
C ALA A 134 -20.40 8.12 15.41
N ALA A 135 -19.43 8.89 14.88
CA ALA A 135 -18.64 8.40 13.76
C ALA A 135 -17.96 7.11 14.21
N ALA A 136 -18.09 6.03 13.45
CA ALA A 136 -17.30 4.85 13.69
C ALA A 136 -15.81 5.26 13.56
N ALA A 137 -15.01 4.85 14.54
CA ALA A 137 -13.57 5.05 14.44
C ALA A 137 -13.08 4.23 13.22
N ASN A 138 -12.45 4.89 12.27
CA ASN A 138 -11.87 4.25 11.09
C ASN A 138 -10.39 4.58 11.03
N GLN A 139 -9.56 3.57 10.85
CA GLN A 139 -8.11 3.70 10.69
C GLN A 139 -7.75 3.46 9.22
N PRO A 140 -6.80 4.22 8.66
CA PRO A 140 -6.35 3.94 7.30
C PRO A 140 -5.73 2.55 7.18
N PRO A 141 -5.85 1.88 6.02
CA PRO A 141 -5.16 0.62 5.76
C PRO A 141 -3.65 0.79 5.88
N VAL A 142 -2.96 -0.29 6.25
CA VAL A 142 -1.50 -0.32 6.37
C VAL A 142 -0.91 -1.31 5.36
N ILE A 143 -0.03 -0.84 4.49
CA ILE A 143 0.77 -1.69 3.61
C ILE A 143 2.00 -2.14 4.40
N SER A 144 1.99 -3.38 4.91
CA SER A 144 3.09 -3.95 5.69
C SER A 144 4.22 -4.51 4.84
N GLY A 145 4.00 -4.73 3.54
CA GLY A 145 5.03 -5.17 2.62
C GLY A 145 4.52 -5.40 1.20
N ILE A 146 5.47 -5.39 0.26
CA ILE A 146 5.25 -5.81 -1.13
C ILE A 146 6.35 -6.81 -1.47
N SER A 147 5.96 -8.03 -1.79
CA SER A 147 6.84 -9.13 -2.17
C SER A 147 6.75 -9.44 -3.67
N THR A 148 7.83 -10.00 -4.21
CA THR A 148 7.89 -10.41 -5.60
C THR A 148 8.35 -11.85 -5.68
N ARG A 149 7.79 -12.61 -6.62
CA ARG A 149 8.19 -13.99 -6.93
C ARG A 149 8.37 -14.13 -8.44
N GLY A 150 9.57 -14.53 -8.83
CA GLY A 150 9.91 -14.77 -10.23
C GLY A 150 9.49 -16.13 -10.74
N PRO A 151 9.64 -16.36 -12.06
CA PRO A 151 9.21 -17.60 -12.73
C PRO A 151 10.11 -18.80 -12.40
N ARG A 152 11.37 -18.57 -11.99
CA ARG A 152 12.36 -19.63 -11.75
C ARG A 152 12.46 -19.95 -10.26
N PRO A 153 12.56 -21.22 -9.86
CA PRO A 153 12.81 -21.61 -8.47
C PRO A 153 14.09 -20.97 -7.91
N GLY A 154 14.07 -20.55 -6.65
CA GLY A 154 15.24 -19.96 -5.99
C GLY A 154 15.62 -18.55 -6.46
N MET A 155 14.87 -17.96 -7.38
CA MET A 155 15.10 -16.59 -7.86
C MET A 155 15.08 -15.58 -6.71
N PRO A 156 16.06 -14.68 -6.59
CA PRO A 156 16.08 -13.69 -5.53
C PRO A 156 14.84 -12.80 -5.56
N SER A 157 14.41 -12.35 -4.39
CA SER A 157 13.36 -11.33 -4.32
C SER A 157 13.82 -10.04 -4.99
N ARG A 158 12.91 -9.33 -5.64
CA ARG A 158 13.18 -8.05 -6.33
C ARG A 158 14.20 -8.15 -7.47
N PHE A 159 14.30 -9.32 -8.08
CA PHE A 159 15.10 -9.59 -9.26
C PHE A 159 14.19 -9.94 -10.43
N ALA A 160 14.53 -9.47 -11.62
CA ALA A 160 13.92 -9.89 -12.88
C ALA A 160 14.94 -9.83 -14.02
N ASP A 161 14.81 -10.71 -14.98
CA ASP A 161 15.41 -10.50 -16.30
C ASP A 161 14.44 -9.78 -17.23
N LEU A 162 14.98 -9.25 -18.33
CA LEU A 162 14.16 -8.72 -19.42
C LEU A 162 13.12 -9.78 -19.82
N ASP A 163 11.88 -9.31 -20.02
CA ASP A 163 10.73 -10.13 -20.43
C ASP A 163 10.21 -11.14 -19.39
N ASP A 164 10.82 -11.24 -18.22
CA ASP A 164 10.31 -12.06 -17.11
C ASP A 164 8.92 -11.58 -16.66
N THR A 165 8.10 -12.53 -16.20
CA THR A 165 6.82 -12.22 -15.56
C THR A 165 6.90 -12.60 -14.08
N LEU A 166 6.75 -11.60 -13.22
CA LEU A 166 6.76 -11.76 -11.77
C LEU A 166 5.35 -11.70 -11.19
N THR A 167 5.10 -12.50 -10.17
CA THR A 167 3.95 -12.29 -9.27
C THR A 167 4.34 -11.25 -8.23
N VAL A 168 3.53 -10.21 -8.07
CA VAL A 168 3.72 -9.12 -7.11
C VAL A 168 2.56 -9.14 -6.13
N THR A 169 2.85 -9.31 -4.85
CA THR A 169 1.83 -9.46 -3.81
C THR A 169 2.02 -8.41 -2.71
N ALA A 170 0.99 -7.62 -2.45
CA ALA A 170 0.95 -6.71 -1.32
C ALA A 170 0.39 -7.41 -0.08
N THR A 171 1.01 -7.17 1.06
CA THR A 171 0.47 -7.51 2.38
C THR A 171 -0.13 -6.25 2.97
N VAL A 172 -1.45 -6.23 3.07
CA VAL A 172 -2.23 -5.09 3.59
C VAL A 172 -3.06 -5.58 4.76
N VAL A 173 -3.15 -4.75 5.78
CA VAL A 173 -4.01 -4.96 6.95
C VAL A 173 -4.86 -3.73 7.19
N ASP A 174 -6.11 -3.95 7.57
CA ASP A 174 -7.07 -2.94 7.96
C ASP A 174 -7.94 -3.54 9.07
N PRO A 175 -8.07 -2.87 10.24
CA PRO A 175 -8.85 -3.42 11.35
C PRO A 175 -10.36 -3.43 11.11
N GLU A 176 -10.87 -2.47 10.32
CA GLU A 176 -12.30 -2.24 10.14
C GLU A 176 -12.80 -2.73 8.79
N THR A 177 -11.96 -2.69 7.74
CA THR A 177 -12.35 -3.02 6.37
C THR A 177 -11.66 -4.30 5.88
N PRO A 178 -12.41 -5.34 5.51
CA PRO A 178 -11.86 -6.54 4.87
C PRO A 178 -11.04 -6.20 3.63
N THR A 179 -9.87 -6.83 3.49
CA THR A 179 -8.91 -6.53 2.41
C THR A 179 -9.48 -6.73 1.00
N GLU A 180 -10.53 -7.54 0.85
CA GLU A 180 -11.25 -7.78 -0.39
C GLU A 180 -12.16 -6.62 -0.81
N GLN A 181 -12.48 -5.72 0.12
CA GLN A 181 -13.27 -4.50 -0.13
C GLN A 181 -12.39 -3.29 -0.43
N LEU A 182 -11.09 -3.39 -0.18
CA LEU A 182 -10.13 -2.35 -0.53
C LEU A 182 -9.89 -2.36 -2.05
N LYS A 183 -9.71 -1.17 -2.61
CA LYS A 183 -9.31 -1.01 -4.02
C LYS A 183 -7.80 -0.87 -4.11
N TYR A 184 -7.20 -1.55 -5.08
CA TYR A 184 -5.76 -1.56 -5.32
C TYR A 184 -5.47 -0.96 -6.69
N GLU A 185 -4.67 0.08 -6.72
CA GLU A 185 -4.22 0.74 -7.96
C GLU A 185 -2.71 0.58 -8.09
N TRP A 186 -2.28 -0.22 -9.06
CA TRP A 186 -0.89 -0.49 -9.35
C TRP A 186 -0.39 0.28 -10.56
N THR A 187 0.85 0.78 -10.47
CA THR A 187 1.56 1.39 -11.59
C THR A 187 3.01 0.91 -11.62
N ALA A 188 3.64 0.92 -12.79
CA ALA A 188 5.05 0.60 -12.98
C ALA A 188 5.72 1.69 -13.82
N GLU A 189 6.97 2.01 -13.52
CA GLU A 189 7.78 2.95 -14.32
C GLU A 189 8.07 2.40 -15.73
N SER A 190 8.17 1.08 -15.85
CA SER A 190 8.30 0.37 -17.13
C SER A 190 7.77 -1.06 -17.03
N GLY A 191 7.57 -1.73 -18.17
CA GLY A 191 6.90 -3.03 -18.23
C GLY A 191 5.39 -2.90 -18.17
N ALA A 192 4.70 -4.01 -17.96
CA ALA A 192 3.23 -4.07 -17.98
C ALA A 192 2.69 -4.79 -16.75
N ILE A 193 1.71 -4.18 -16.08
CA ILE A 193 0.98 -4.81 -14.98
C ILE A 193 -0.33 -5.40 -15.51
N ALA A 194 -0.65 -6.61 -15.09
CA ALA A 194 -1.92 -7.27 -15.37
C ALA A 194 -2.53 -7.84 -14.09
N GLY A 195 -3.85 -7.76 -14.00
CA GLY A 195 -4.63 -8.15 -12.83
C GLY A 195 -5.06 -6.95 -12.00
N THR A 196 -5.84 -7.24 -10.96
CA THR A 196 -6.37 -6.27 -9.99
C THR A 196 -6.30 -6.89 -8.58
N GLY A 197 -6.43 -6.06 -7.56
CA GLY A 197 -6.39 -6.52 -6.18
C GLY A 197 -4.98 -6.54 -5.58
N ARG A 198 -4.82 -7.27 -4.47
CA ARG A 198 -3.57 -7.31 -3.72
C ARG A 198 -2.46 -8.10 -4.41
N GLU A 199 -2.82 -8.95 -5.38
CA GLU A 199 -1.87 -9.73 -6.17
C GLU A 199 -2.06 -9.43 -7.64
N VAL A 200 -0.96 -9.11 -8.32
CA VAL A 200 -0.92 -8.81 -9.75
C VAL A 200 0.30 -9.49 -10.37
N THR A 201 0.33 -9.56 -11.69
CA THR A 201 1.52 -9.93 -12.44
C THR A 201 2.15 -8.67 -13.06
N TRP A 202 3.46 -8.59 -13.02
CA TRP A 202 4.23 -7.58 -13.74
C TRP A 202 5.15 -8.27 -14.74
N ARG A 203 5.01 -7.90 -16.01
CA ARG A 203 5.92 -8.34 -17.07
C ARG A 203 6.98 -7.26 -17.28
N ALA A 204 8.24 -7.65 -17.13
CA ALA A 204 9.39 -6.78 -17.36
C ALA A 204 9.43 -6.31 -18.83
N PRO A 205 9.99 -5.14 -19.12
CA PRO A 205 10.17 -4.70 -20.49
C PRO A 205 11.12 -5.66 -21.25
N ALA A 206 10.82 -5.91 -22.51
CA ALA A 206 11.66 -6.76 -23.36
C ALA A 206 13.01 -6.11 -23.72
N GLN A 207 13.14 -4.80 -23.55
CA GLN A 207 14.35 -4.03 -23.83
C GLN A 207 14.54 -2.94 -22.79
N ALA A 208 15.73 -2.84 -22.23
CA ALA A 208 16.17 -1.77 -21.35
C ALA A 208 17.70 -1.77 -21.26
N SER A 209 18.29 -0.66 -20.84
CA SER A 209 19.67 -0.65 -20.37
C SER A 209 19.72 -1.37 -19.03
N THR A 210 20.57 -2.40 -18.93
CA THR A 210 20.71 -3.22 -17.71
C THR A 210 22.15 -3.20 -17.19
N PRO A 211 22.37 -3.39 -15.89
CA PRO A 211 21.34 -3.48 -14.84
C PRO A 211 20.69 -2.13 -14.56
N THR A 212 19.39 -2.13 -14.23
CA THR A 212 18.65 -0.93 -13.84
C THR A 212 17.60 -1.27 -12.77
N GLU A 213 17.01 -0.26 -12.14
CA GLU A 213 15.91 -0.45 -11.21
C GLU A 213 14.60 0.02 -11.84
N VAL A 214 13.55 -0.75 -11.63
CA VAL A 214 12.19 -0.42 -12.01
C VAL A 214 11.33 -0.38 -10.76
N ARG A 215 10.68 0.76 -10.52
CA ARG A 215 9.77 0.92 -9.40
C ARG A 215 8.36 0.54 -9.79
N LEU A 216 7.73 -0.29 -8.96
CA LEU A 216 6.31 -0.54 -8.96
C LEU A 216 5.70 0.17 -7.77
N SER A 217 4.60 0.89 -8.00
CA SER A 217 3.89 1.65 -6.98
C SER A 217 2.47 1.12 -6.81
N LEU A 218 2.02 1.08 -5.57
CA LEU A 218 0.68 0.68 -5.17
C LEU A 218 0.01 1.82 -4.42
N THR A 219 -1.24 2.12 -4.76
CA THR A 219 -2.14 2.90 -3.90
C THR A 219 -3.28 1.99 -3.46
N VAL A 220 -3.45 1.85 -2.15
CA VAL A 220 -4.60 1.19 -1.53
C VAL A 220 -5.61 2.24 -1.15
N ILE A 221 -6.85 2.04 -1.56
CA ILE A 221 -7.97 2.96 -1.34
C ILE A 221 -9.02 2.24 -0.53
N GLU A 222 -9.35 2.81 0.60
CA GLU A 222 -10.46 2.44 1.45
C GLU A 222 -11.57 3.47 1.30
N THR A 223 -12.79 3.00 1.13
CA THR A 223 -14.01 3.84 1.12
C THR A 223 -14.86 3.48 2.33
N TYR A 224 -15.16 4.45 3.19
CA TYR A 224 -15.90 4.22 4.43
C TYR A 224 -16.96 5.29 4.68
N GLN A 225 -17.92 4.96 5.55
CA GLN A 225 -18.98 5.89 5.96
C GLN A 225 -18.56 6.64 7.22
N THR A 226 -18.75 7.95 7.21
CA THR A 226 -18.51 8.83 8.36
C THR A 226 -19.61 9.90 8.42
N VAL A 227 -19.48 10.87 9.32
CA VAL A 227 -20.39 12.01 9.40
C VAL A 227 -19.62 13.31 9.15
N ASN A 228 -20.25 14.23 8.44
CA ASN A 228 -19.71 15.58 8.24
C ASN A 228 -19.85 16.45 9.51
N SER A 229 -19.42 17.69 9.44
CA SER A 229 -19.53 18.65 10.56
C SER A 229 -20.96 18.97 10.99
N GLN A 230 -21.94 18.63 10.18
CA GLN A 230 -23.38 18.78 10.47
C GLN A 230 -23.99 17.50 11.04
N GLY A 231 -23.21 16.43 11.21
CA GLY A 231 -23.66 15.13 11.69
C GLY A 231 -24.44 14.32 10.64
N LEU A 232 -24.31 14.68 9.36
CA LEU A 232 -24.94 13.93 8.26
C LEU A 232 -23.96 12.90 7.68
N PRO A 233 -24.44 11.70 7.27
CA PRO A 233 -23.61 10.66 6.72
C PRO A 233 -22.97 11.11 5.40
N VAL A 234 -21.67 10.85 5.27
CA VAL A 234 -20.89 11.10 4.06
C VAL A 234 -19.93 9.93 3.83
N THR A 235 -19.61 9.72 2.56
CA THR A 235 -18.60 8.77 2.16
C THR A 235 -17.24 9.48 2.17
N ALA A 236 -16.23 8.87 2.79
CA ALA A 236 -14.86 9.33 2.82
C ALA A 236 -13.92 8.26 2.25
N GLU A 237 -12.72 8.68 1.87
CA GLU A 237 -11.68 7.79 1.36
C GLU A 237 -10.39 8.00 2.12
N ASN A 238 -9.71 6.89 2.45
CA ASN A 238 -8.30 6.85 2.81
C ASN A 238 -7.50 6.34 1.62
N ARG A 239 -6.35 6.96 1.36
CA ARG A 239 -5.42 6.55 0.30
C ARG A 239 -4.04 6.36 0.90
N VAL A 240 -3.50 5.16 0.79
CA VAL A 240 -2.18 4.81 1.30
C VAL A 240 -1.32 4.28 0.17
N ALA A 241 -0.11 4.84 0.04
CA ALA A 241 0.82 4.47 -1.03
C ALA A 241 1.98 3.63 -0.50
N GLY A 242 2.43 2.69 -1.32
CA GLY A 242 3.63 1.88 -1.11
C GLY A 242 4.35 1.62 -2.42
N SER A 243 5.59 1.19 -2.37
CA SER A 243 6.33 0.83 -3.58
C SER A 243 7.35 -0.27 -3.33
N VAL A 244 7.76 -0.94 -4.40
CA VAL A 244 8.88 -1.87 -4.43
C VAL A 244 9.74 -1.58 -5.65
N SER A 245 11.08 -1.60 -5.47
CA SER A 245 12.02 -1.53 -6.58
C SER A 245 12.46 -2.94 -6.96
N ILE A 246 12.44 -3.22 -8.25
CA ILE A 246 12.88 -4.48 -8.84
C ILE A 246 14.15 -4.19 -9.63
N ARG A 247 15.19 -4.97 -9.39
CA ARG A 247 16.42 -4.89 -10.17
C ARG A 247 16.28 -5.72 -11.44
N LEU A 248 16.34 -5.03 -12.57
CA LEU A 248 16.19 -5.60 -13.90
C LEU A 248 17.55 -5.89 -14.51
N HIS A 249 17.72 -7.08 -15.04
CA HIS A 249 18.94 -7.61 -15.64
C HIS A 249 18.69 -8.09 -17.08
N ALA A 250 19.76 -8.20 -17.82
CA ALA A 250 19.88 -9.02 -19.02
C ALA A 250 20.96 -10.10 -18.73
N SER A 251 20.61 -11.01 -17.82
CA SER A 251 21.59 -11.93 -17.20
C SER A 251 22.45 -12.69 -18.20
N ALA A 252 21.84 -13.19 -19.29
CA ALA A 252 22.61 -13.90 -20.33
C ALA A 252 23.68 -12.99 -20.98
N LYS A 253 23.34 -11.73 -21.24
CA LYS A 253 24.30 -10.75 -21.76
C LYS A 253 25.35 -10.38 -20.73
N GLU A 254 24.94 -10.11 -19.50
CA GLU A 254 25.82 -9.68 -18.42
C GLU A 254 26.86 -10.74 -18.07
N VAL A 255 26.45 -12.01 -17.94
CA VAL A 255 27.35 -13.14 -17.67
C VAL A 255 28.30 -13.39 -18.84
N ARG A 256 27.78 -13.37 -20.07
CA ARG A 256 28.61 -13.50 -21.27
C ARG A 256 29.65 -12.41 -21.37
N ASP A 257 29.25 -11.14 -21.17
CA ASP A 257 30.14 -10.01 -21.31
C ASP A 257 31.27 -10.06 -20.25
N LEU A 258 30.94 -10.47 -19.00
CA LEU A 258 31.92 -10.70 -17.93
C LEU A 258 32.91 -11.81 -18.29
N ALA A 259 32.43 -12.93 -18.82
CA ALA A 259 33.29 -14.04 -19.22
C ALA A 259 34.21 -13.66 -20.39
N VAL A 260 33.69 -12.97 -21.39
CA VAL A 260 34.48 -12.52 -22.55
C VAL A 260 35.48 -11.45 -22.12
N GLU A 261 35.09 -10.49 -21.26
CA GLU A 261 35.99 -9.47 -20.72
C GLU A 261 37.18 -10.11 -19.99
N PHE A 262 36.90 -11.08 -19.10
CA PHE A 262 37.96 -11.80 -18.39
C PHE A 262 38.94 -12.48 -19.36
N LEU A 263 38.45 -13.19 -20.36
CA LEU A 263 39.31 -13.92 -21.31
C LEU A 263 40.09 -12.98 -22.22
N VAL A 264 39.52 -11.85 -22.61
CA VAL A 264 40.25 -10.79 -23.35
C VAL A 264 41.35 -10.20 -22.48
N ASP A 265 41.07 -9.87 -21.22
CA ASP A 265 42.09 -9.35 -20.29
C ASP A 265 43.18 -10.37 -20.02
N PHE A 266 42.84 -11.65 -19.83
CA PHE A 266 43.78 -12.75 -19.70
C PHE A 266 44.73 -12.84 -20.90
N SER A 267 44.20 -12.70 -22.11
CA SER A 267 44.99 -12.78 -23.34
C SER A 267 45.99 -11.65 -23.52
N GLN A 268 45.71 -10.47 -23.01
CA GLN A 268 46.55 -9.29 -23.22
C GLN A 268 47.84 -9.28 -22.41
N GLN A 269 47.91 -10.00 -21.31
CA GLN A 269 49.08 -10.20 -20.43
C GLN A 269 49.81 -8.91 -19.93
N ARG A 270 49.26 -7.75 -20.22
CA ARG A 270 49.79 -6.45 -19.78
C ARG A 270 49.13 -5.95 -18.48
N LEU A 271 48.02 -6.55 -18.10
CA LEU A 271 47.36 -6.28 -16.84
C LEU A 271 48.01 -7.11 -15.72
N SER A 272 47.94 -6.60 -14.48
CA SER A 272 48.35 -7.43 -13.34
C SER A 272 47.35 -8.59 -13.14
N PRO A 273 47.78 -9.71 -12.55
CA PRO A 273 46.91 -10.83 -12.25
C PRO A 273 45.67 -10.41 -11.46
N GLU A 274 45.81 -9.49 -10.51
CA GLU A 274 44.69 -8.93 -9.69
C GLU A 274 43.73 -8.12 -10.53
N GLN A 275 44.22 -7.41 -11.54
CA GLN A 275 43.33 -6.69 -12.49
C GLN A 275 42.56 -7.64 -13.39
N ILE A 276 43.16 -8.75 -13.83
CA ILE A 276 42.53 -9.74 -14.68
C ILE A 276 41.36 -10.42 -13.94
N VAL A 277 41.57 -10.81 -12.67
CA VAL A 277 40.51 -11.48 -11.87
C VAL A 277 39.58 -10.52 -11.13
N ARG A 278 39.54 -9.24 -11.49
CA ARG A 278 38.71 -8.23 -10.81
C ARG A 278 37.20 -8.52 -10.89
N GLY A 279 36.74 -9.27 -11.91
CA GLY A 279 35.35 -9.72 -12.11
C GLY A 279 34.95 -10.84 -11.16
N PHE A 280 35.87 -11.53 -10.54
CA PHE A 280 35.62 -12.67 -9.66
C PHE A 280 35.22 -12.24 -8.26
N THR A 281 34.40 -13.08 -7.60
CA THR A 281 33.99 -12.85 -6.22
C THR A 281 34.81 -13.68 -5.24
N ASP A 282 35.03 -13.14 -4.04
CA ASP A 282 35.66 -13.86 -2.95
C ASP A 282 34.75 -14.87 -2.25
N THR A 283 33.45 -14.89 -2.61
CA THR A 283 32.48 -15.86 -2.09
C THR A 283 32.59 -17.24 -2.74
N CYS A 284 33.34 -17.35 -3.83
CA CYS A 284 33.66 -18.61 -4.51
C CYS A 284 35.12 -19.02 -4.23
N HIS A 285 35.36 -20.32 -4.18
CA HIS A 285 36.72 -20.86 -3.98
C HIS A 285 37.64 -20.60 -5.17
N GLY A 286 37.09 -20.47 -6.39
CA GLY A 286 37.84 -20.40 -7.64
C GLY A 286 38.66 -19.13 -7.85
N LYS A 287 38.35 -18.00 -7.20
CA LYS A 287 39.11 -16.75 -7.40
C LYS A 287 40.59 -16.86 -7.06
N ALA A 288 40.92 -17.54 -5.96
CA ALA A 288 42.30 -17.71 -5.54
C ALA A 288 43.06 -18.62 -6.51
N ASP A 289 42.42 -19.69 -6.95
CA ASP A 289 42.99 -20.62 -7.92
C ASP A 289 43.19 -19.95 -9.28
N GLU A 290 42.21 -19.16 -9.72
CA GLU A 290 42.28 -18.40 -10.96
C GLU A 290 43.42 -17.37 -10.94
N LEU A 291 43.56 -16.67 -9.81
CA LEU A 291 44.67 -15.72 -9.63
C LEU A 291 46.04 -16.41 -9.75
N ASP A 292 46.14 -17.62 -9.20
CA ASP A 292 47.42 -18.39 -9.27
C ASP A 292 47.67 -18.90 -10.69
N ASP A 293 46.63 -19.34 -11.38
CA ASP A 293 46.72 -19.78 -12.79
C ASP A 293 47.10 -18.62 -13.73
N VAL A 294 46.52 -17.43 -13.53
CA VAL A 294 46.90 -16.21 -14.26
C VAL A 294 48.38 -15.87 -14.04
N ARG A 295 48.85 -15.91 -12.78
CA ARG A 295 50.27 -15.67 -12.44
C ARG A 295 51.20 -16.69 -13.10
N LYS A 296 50.82 -17.96 -13.05
CA LYS A 296 51.60 -19.04 -13.68
C LYS A 296 51.62 -18.88 -15.19
N ASN A 297 50.48 -18.59 -15.81
CA ASN A 297 50.41 -18.36 -17.26
C ASN A 297 51.30 -17.18 -17.68
N GLN A 298 51.19 -16.03 -17.01
CA GLN A 298 52.03 -14.86 -17.32
C GLN A 298 53.51 -15.11 -17.10
N ARG A 299 53.88 -15.96 -16.13
CA ARG A 299 55.27 -16.34 -15.89
C ARG A 299 55.84 -17.22 -17.00
N ASP A 300 55.09 -18.25 -17.38
CA ASP A 300 55.59 -19.37 -18.18
C ASP A 300 55.33 -19.21 -19.70
N PHE A 301 54.35 -18.41 -20.08
CA PHE A 301 53.91 -18.27 -21.49
C PHE A 301 53.84 -16.81 -21.94
N THR A 302 53.97 -16.63 -23.26
CA THR A 302 53.61 -15.38 -23.96
C THR A 302 52.49 -15.69 -24.93
N ILE A 303 51.28 -15.09 -24.74
CA ILE A 303 50.18 -15.22 -25.67
C ILE A 303 50.45 -14.34 -26.89
N THR A 304 50.51 -14.95 -28.07
CA THR A 304 50.84 -14.27 -29.33
C THR A 304 49.62 -13.96 -30.18
N SER A 305 48.52 -14.72 -30.01
CA SER A 305 47.21 -14.44 -30.61
C SER A 305 46.09 -15.02 -29.75
N TYR A 306 44.93 -14.36 -29.80
CA TYR A 306 43.74 -14.77 -29.12
C TYR A 306 42.52 -14.39 -29.95
N SER A 307 41.54 -15.28 -30.00
CA SER A 307 40.20 -14.99 -30.57
C SER A 307 39.11 -15.71 -29.78
N VAL A 308 37.99 -15.03 -29.62
CA VAL A 308 36.72 -15.69 -29.30
C VAL A 308 36.09 -16.09 -30.64
N GLU A 309 35.83 -17.38 -30.79
CA GLU A 309 35.27 -17.90 -32.03
C GLU A 309 33.77 -17.45 -32.17
N PRO A 310 33.37 -16.88 -33.31
CA PRO A 310 32.01 -16.39 -33.48
C PRO A 310 30.97 -17.48 -33.67
N ASN A 311 31.39 -18.74 -33.93
CA ASN A 311 30.52 -19.85 -34.19
C ASN A 311 31.11 -21.18 -33.61
N PRO A 312 30.46 -21.79 -32.61
CA PRO A 312 29.15 -21.42 -32.05
C PRO A 312 29.22 -20.11 -31.24
N PRO A 313 28.09 -19.40 -31.11
CA PRO A 313 28.04 -18.20 -30.26
C PRO A 313 28.27 -18.58 -28.80
N VAL A 314 28.70 -17.61 -27.99
CA VAL A 314 28.82 -17.78 -26.55
C VAL A 314 27.44 -18.11 -25.98
N ASP A 315 27.31 -19.26 -25.33
CA ASP A 315 26.08 -19.73 -24.71
C ASP A 315 26.15 -19.55 -23.19
N VAL A 316 25.01 -19.32 -22.56
CA VAL A 316 24.91 -19.15 -21.10
C VAL A 316 23.75 -19.99 -20.59
N ALA A 317 24.04 -20.93 -19.70
CA ALA A 317 23.09 -21.74 -18.99
C ALA A 317 22.89 -21.19 -17.56
N PHE A 318 21.65 -21.21 -17.08
CA PHE A 318 21.27 -20.73 -15.74
C PHE A 318 20.79 -21.86 -14.85
N GLY A 319 20.91 -21.64 -13.52
CA GLY A 319 20.48 -22.59 -12.50
C GLY A 319 21.46 -23.73 -12.29
N THR A 320 22.62 -23.67 -12.94
CA THR A 320 23.65 -24.69 -12.86
C THR A 320 25.03 -24.08 -13.04
N PHE A 321 26.03 -24.59 -12.31
CA PHE A 321 27.42 -24.40 -12.67
C PHE A 321 27.80 -25.36 -13.80
N CYS A 322 28.91 -25.11 -14.44
CA CYS A 322 29.45 -26.03 -15.42
C CYS A 322 29.76 -27.42 -14.81
N ASP A 323 29.86 -27.52 -13.49
CA ASP A 323 29.99 -28.76 -12.71
C ASP A 323 28.65 -29.34 -12.20
N HIS A 324 27.51 -28.86 -12.72
CA HIS A 324 26.17 -29.35 -12.45
C HIS A 324 25.61 -29.08 -11.04
N ARG A 325 25.91 -27.96 -10.42
CA ARG A 325 25.26 -27.53 -9.20
C ARG A 325 24.03 -26.69 -9.51
N ASP A 326 22.88 -27.14 -9.02
CA ASP A 326 21.60 -26.47 -9.25
C ASP A 326 21.25 -25.50 -8.12
N ARG A 327 21.39 -24.21 -8.35
CA ARG A 327 20.82 -23.13 -7.51
C ARG A 327 20.65 -21.85 -8.34
N PHE A 328 19.72 -21.00 -7.98
CA PHE A 328 19.59 -19.73 -8.65
C PHE A 328 20.79 -18.82 -8.33
N GLY A 329 21.21 -18.06 -9.31
CA GLY A 329 22.37 -17.22 -9.23
C GLY A 329 23.62 -17.88 -9.79
N ASP A 330 23.57 -19.18 -10.00
CA ASP A 330 24.62 -19.90 -10.69
C ASP A 330 24.36 -19.86 -12.20
N ALA A 331 25.41 -19.64 -12.95
CA ALA A 331 25.39 -19.67 -14.40
C ALA A 331 26.70 -20.22 -14.92
N CYS A 332 26.62 -20.87 -16.08
CA CYS A 332 27.77 -21.33 -16.82
C CYS A 332 27.80 -20.67 -18.20
N SER A 333 28.88 -19.99 -18.53
CA SER A 333 29.14 -19.43 -19.85
C SER A 333 30.10 -20.31 -20.61
N TYR A 334 29.73 -20.71 -21.83
CA TYR A 334 30.54 -21.54 -22.73
C TYR A 334 31.12 -20.64 -23.82
N VAL A 335 32.38 -20.25 -23.67
CA VAL A 335 33.06 -19.32 -24.58
C VAL A 335 33.99 -20.10 -25.51
N PRO A 336 33.67 -20.25 -26.79
CA PRO A 336 34.56 -20.87 -27.73
C PRO A 336 35.77 -19.98 -28.00
N VAL A 337 36.97 -20.50 -27.80
CA VAL A 337 38.19 -19.74 -27.84
C VAL A 337 39.27 -20.44 -28.64
N ARG A 338 40.14 -19.62 -29.21
CA ARG A 338 41.39 -20.06 -29.82
C ARG A 338 42.47 -19.11 -29.42
N TRP A 339 43.59 -19.64 -28.88
CA TRP A 339 44.76 -18.85 -28.63
C TRP A 339 46.05 -19.56 -29.06
N GLN A 340 47.08 -18.78 -29.33
CA GLN A 340 48.41 -19.24 -29.54
C GLN A 340 49.34 -18.62 -28.50
N SER A 341 50.15 -19.44 -27.88
CA SER A 341 51.13 -19.03 -26.89
C SER A 341 52.52 -19.62 -27.20
N THR A 342 53.55 -18.97 -26.69
CA THR A 342 54.92 -19.46 -26.74
C THR A 342 55.39 -19.71 -25.32
N GLU A 343 55.86 -20.93 -25.03
CA GLU A 343 56.44 -21.29 -23.76
C GLU A 343 57.84 -20.60 -23.65
N LYS A 344 58.01 -19.76 -22.61
CA LYS A 344 59.21 -18.94 -22.46
C LYS A 344 60.47 -19.74 -22.23
N ALA A 345 60.39 -20.90 -21.57
CA ALA A 345 61.50 -21.75 -21.23
C ALA A 345 62.06 -22.53 -22.44
N THR A 346 61.17 -22.94 -23.36
CA THR A 346 61.56 -23.85 -24.47
C THR A 346 61.44 -23.20 -25.86
N GLY A 347 60.72 -22.06 -25.96
CA GLY A 347 60.39 -21.44 -27.24
C GLY A 347 59.31 -22.18 -28.05
N LYS A 348 58.70 -23.22 -27.51
CA LYS A 348 57.69 -24.03 -28.20
C LYS A 348 56.41 -23.23 -28.38
N THR A 349 55.80 -23.36 -29.55
CA THR A 349 54.50 -22.76 -29.83
C THR A 349 53.38 -23.76 -29.52
N ILE A 350 52.42 -23.28 -28.72
CA ILE A 350 51.21 -24.03 -28.32
C ILE A 350 50.00 -23.32 -28.91
N VAL A 351 49.18 -24.10 -29.67
CA VAL A 351 47.88 -23.61 -30.15
C VAL A 351 46.79 -24.38 -29.40
N SER A 352 45.97 -23.65 -28.70
CA SER A 352 44.82 -24.16 -27.93
C SER A 352 43.50 -23.80 -28.64
N VAL A 353 42.67 -24.77 -28.85
CA VAL A 353 41.34 -24.62 -29.47
C VAL A 353 40.31 -25.39 -28.61
N GLY A 354 39.30 -24.70 -28.15
CA GLY A 354 38.26 -25.32 -27.30
C GLY A 354 37.23 -24.34 -26.78
N THR A 355 36.69 -24.70 -25.67
CA THR A 355 35.69 -23.87 -24.95
C THR A 355 36.19 -23.57 -23.56
N ASP A 356 36.19 -22.32 -23.20
CA ASP A 356 36.34 -21.91 -21.82
C ASP A 356 35.00 -21.91 -21.13
N GLN A 357 34.89 -22.63 -20.03
CA GLN A 357 33.67 -22.75 -19.22
C GLN A 357 33.84 -21.85 -18.01
N VAL A 358 33.12 -20.73 -18.00
CA VAL A 358 33.24 -19.73 -16.96
C VAL A 358 31.97 -19.76 -16.09
N ASN A 359 32.17 -20.07 -14.82
CA ASN A 359 31.11 -20.07 -13.83
C ASN A 359 30.86 -18.67 -13.27
N ALA A 360 29.59 -18.30 -13.10
CA ALA A 360 29.15 -17.06 -12.51
C ALA A 360 28.10 -17.27 -11.44
N VAL A 361 28.10 -16.38 -10.45
CA VAL A 361 27.12 -16.31 -9.35
C VAL A 361 26.50 -14.94 -9.26
N TYR A 362 25.26 -14.89 -8.78
CA TYR A 362 24.60 -13.62 -8.50
C TYR A 362 24.75 -13.28 -7.02
N VAL A 363 25.61 -12.28 -6.73
CA VAL A 363 25.91 -11.80 -5.37
C VAL A 363 25.95 -10.27 -5.35
N ASP A 364 25.57 -9.67 -4.23
CA ASP A 364 25.56 -8.21 -4.05
C ASP A 364 24.80 -7.48 -5.18
N ASN A 365 23.67 -8.03 -5.60
CA ASN A 365 22.80 -7.49 -6.65
C ASN A 365 23.47 -7.37 -8.04
N ARG A 366 24.42 -8.22 -8.35
CA ARG A 366 25.12 -8.27 -9.65
C ARG A 366 25.72 -9.64 -9.93
N TRP A 367 25.94 -9.92 -11.20
CA TRP A 367 26.70 -11.09 -11.62
C TRP A 367 28.18 -10.92 -11.33
N ARG A 368 28.84 -12.01 -10.89
CA ARG A 368 30.27 -12.12 -10.62
C ARG A 368 30.77 -13.45 -11.12
N LEU A 369 32.03 -13.48 -11.59
CA LEU A 369 32.69 -14.72 -11.96
C LEU A 369 33.10 -15.49 -10.70
N CYS A 370 33.14 -16.81 -10.83
CA CYS A 370 33.49 -17.76 -9.77
C CYS A 370 34.78 -18.51 -10.05
N ASP A 371 34.83 -19.16 -11.18
CA ASP A 371 36.00 -19.88 -11.70
C ASP A 371 35.91 -20.01 -13.22
N SER A 372 36.97 -20.51 -13.85
CA SER A 372 37.00 -20.88 -15.25
C SER A 372 37.76 -22.19 -15.47
N ASP A 373 37.34 -22.94 -16.49
CA ASP A 373 37.99 -24.17 -16.92
C ASP A 373 38.02 -24.24 -18.44
N PHE A 374 39.21 -24.49 -18.99
CA PHE A 374 39.39 -24.71 -20.43
C PHE A 374 39.21 -26.18 -20.78
N ILE A 375 38.29 -26.46 -21.70
CA ILE A 375 38.10 -27.81 -22.29
C ILE A 375 38.40 -27.75 -23.78
N GLY A 376 39.51 -28.36 -24.17
CA GLY A 376 39.92 -28.29 -25.57
C GLY A 376 41.08 -29.17 -25.91
N THR A 377 41.69 -28.88 -27.04
CA THR A 377 42.85 -29.58 -27.57
C THR A 377 44.04 -28.60 -27.71
N ASN A 378 45.24 -29.10 -27.41
CA ASN A 378 46.45 -28.38 -27.63
C ASN A 378 47.28 -29.00 -28.74
N THR A 379 47.87 -28.19 -29.59
CA THR A 379 48.82 -28.58 -30.58
C THR A 379 50.15 -27.91 -30.24
N ILE A 380 51.23 -28.71 -30.06
CA ILE A 380 52.59 -28.23 -29.74
C ILE A 380 53.44 -28.36 -30.99
N ASP A 381 53.99 -27.26 -31.47
CA ASP A 381 54.80 -27.18 -32.70
C ASP A 381 54.13 -27.92 -33.88
N GLY A 382 52.81 -27.72 -34.03
CA GLY A 382 52.00 -28.34 -35.11
C GLY A 382 51.62 -29.83 -34.89
N LYS A 383 51.98 -30.43 -33.76
CA LYS A 383 51.64 -31.81 -33.43
C LYS A 383 50.57 -31.86 -32.33
N PRO A 384 49.49 -32.67 -32.49
CA PRO A 384 48.47 -32.82 -31.46
C PRO A 384 49.09 -33.31 -30.15
N SER A 385 48.74 -32.62 -29.04
CA SER A 385 49.08 -33.06 -27.69
C SER A 385 47.82 -33.64 -27.04
N LEU A 386 47.93 -34.85 -26.49
CA LEU A 386 46.83 -35.52 -25.77
C LEU A 386 46.64 -35.00 -24.33
N THR A 387 47.33 -33.96 -23.96
CA THR A 387 47.23 -33.42 -22.60
C THR A 387 45.87 -32.71 -22.43
N ARG A 388 44.93 -33.38 -21.78
CA ARG A 388 43.80 -32.69 -21.12
C ARG A 388 44.40 -31.93 -19.96
N PHE A 389 44.43 -30.61 -20.04
CA PHE A 389 44.62 -29.81 -18.85
C PHE A 389 43.31 -29.92 -18.04
N LYS A 390 43.32 -30.82 -17.06
CA LYS A 390 42.37 -30.77 -15.95
C LYS A 390 43.04 -29.95 -14.88
N LYS A 391 42.44 -28.85 -14.51
CA LYS A 391 42.79 -28.13 -13.27
C LYS A 391 42.58 -29.04 -12.05
#